data_39949588cfeffa34280971fb62df739d
#
_entry.id   39949588cfeffa34280971fb62df739d
#
_cell.length_a   1.000
_cell.length_b   1.000
_cell.length_c   1.000
_cell.angle_alpha   90.00
_cell.angle_beta   90.00
_cell.angle_gamma   90.00
#
_symmetry.space_group_name_H-M   'P 1'
#
loop_
_entity.id
_entity.type
_entity.pdbx_description
1 polymer ?
#
loop_
_entity_poly.entity_id
_entity_poly.type
_entity_poly.pdbx_seq_one_letter_code
_entity_poly.pdbx_strand_id
1 'polypeptide(L)'
;MNIVCVHSSLCGALSGLGHNVLDLRPKPGIVRLTPLMGDFVPDLLVQQESLGPRTLLVDLPALSCPKIFWSIDTHLNSFWHRYYARLFDLLCTTQKHWQTWFRERGICDVRWLPWYGASRGLAPWDRRRKGMGFVGRVTTERPVREWFLAWLGELGPMERRDDLGFALMLDFYDHSRIVPNESIFSEVNFRLFEAASCGCAVINPAVPGIEDLFLPGEEVALYRDGAELASWIGRLQRDDLLARSMGLRARERVSREHLPQHRAGALLDMTQSIGAGAVRGADAQRAWWLTLYHLWEAGRLDMDRAVLLSGLEALPLSDEILGVMLRLRAAGGREEFMRLAVPVAEKEQYAAFPEVNLAGSMGALSFEDVRLSRLFFLRHKRHCAPSVPDPGGTPLLICLAWARELQRLGQVFRPGFVFNPKKHLVASSLECLVQASEHAPENPDVYRAMAGILARDSGWDALRLRAMSYLSLRERENWKLTQELGAADCRAFRVRQGLEELLVARDEALRQGEEARFWRRLEAHDGSGKITDMLKSALALATHAP
;
A
#
# COMPACT_ATOMS: atom_id res chain seq x y z
N MET A 1 -9.84 -28.35 18.68
CA MET A 1 -9.58 -28.49 17.25
C MET A 1 -8.08 -28.74 17.03
N ASN A 2 -7.73 -29.47 16.00
CA ASN A 2 -6.37 -29.60 15.49
C ASN A 2 -6.13 -28.46 14.49
N ILE A 3 -5.21 -27.57 14.77
CA ILE A 3 -4.94 -26.39 13.92
C ILE A 3 -3.53 -26.46 13.37
N VAL A 4 -3.39 -26.40 12.06
CA VAL A 4 -2.09 -26.21 11.42
C VAL A 4 -1.87 -24.73 11.20
N CYS A 5 -0.78 -24.22 11.74
CA CYS A 5 -0.34 -22.83 11.58
C CYS A 5 0.92 -22.80 10.72
N VAL A 6 0.90 -22.01 9.65
CA VAL A 6 2.08 -21.77 8.81
C VAL A 6 2.52 -20.32 8.97
N HIS A 7 3.71 -20.11 9.55
CA HIS A 7 4.27 -18.80 9.90
C HIS A 7 3.36 -17.92 10.79
N SER A 8 2.34 -18.48 11.43
CA SER A 8 1.40 -17.69 12.24
C SER A 8 2.04 -17.25 13.56
N SER A 9 1.85 -16.01 13.89
CA SER A 9 2.23 -15.42 15.18
C SER A 9 1.19 -15.68 16.27
N LEU A 10 0.05 -16.32 15.93
CA LEU A 10 -1.02 -16.63 16.86
C LEU A 10 -0.94 -18.05 17.45
N CYS A 11 0.08 -18.86 17.09
CA CYS A 11 0.21 -20.26 17.53
C CYS A 11 0.12 -20.41 19.04
N GLY A 12 0.89 -19.62 19.80
CA GLY A 12 0.87 -19.65 21.26
C GLY A 12 -0.47 -19.24 21.87
N ALA A 13 -1.16 -18.26 21.25
CA ALA A 13 -2.48 -17.83 21.69
C ALA A 13 -3.55 -18.88 21.42
N LEU A 14 -3.52 -19.54 20.25
CA LEU A 14 -4.43 -20.65 19.90
C LEU A 14 -4.21 -21.84 20.83
N SER A 15 -2.96 -22.21 21.13
CA SER A 15 -2.66 -23.25 22.11
C SER A 15 -3.16 -22.89 23.52
N GLY A 16 -2.99 -21.62 23.93
CA GLY A 16 -3.48 -21.10 25.21
C GLY A 16 -4.99 -21.12 25.34
N LEU A 17 -5.74 -21.13 24.22
CA LEU A 17 -7.20 -21.32 24.18
C LEU A 17 -7.61 -22.80 24.17
N GLY A 18 -6.68 -23.74 24.36
CA GLY A 18 -6.95 -25.18 24.48
C GLY A 18 -6.99 -25.93 23.14
N HIS A 19 -6.47 -25.39 22.06
CA HIS A 19 -6.38 -26.08 20.79
C HIS A 19 -5.06 -26.83 20.63
N ASN A 20 -5.09 -27.97 19.89
CA ASN A 20 -3.89 -28.71 19.51
C ASN A 20 -3.30 -28.05 18.26
N VAL A 21 -2.14 -27.37 18.37
CA VAL A 21 -1.56 -26.55 17.33
C VAL A 21 -0.25 -27.13 16.80
N LEU A 22 -0.19 -27.38 15.50
CA LEU A 22 1.04 -27.72 14.79
C LEU A 22 1.61 -26.43 14.17
N ASP A 23 2.69 -25.88 14.76
CA ASP A 23 3.38 -24.67 14.26
C ASP A 23 4.46 -25.06 13.23
N LEU A 24 4.21 -24.75 11.98
CA LEU A 24 5.13 -25.02 10.87
C LEU A 24 5.82 -23.75 10.39
N ARG A 25 7.14 -23.82 10.27
CA ARG A 25 8.01 -22.72 9.81
C ARG A 25 8.85 -23.20 8.61
N PRO A 26 8.22 -23.58 7.48
CA PRO A 26 8.96 -24.09 6.33
C PRO A 26 9.88 -23.02 5.73
N LYS A 27 10.94 -23.48 5.05
CA LYS A 27 11.79 -22.56 4.28
C LYS A 27 10.97 -21.84 3.20
N PRO A 28 11.30 -20.58 2.88
CA PRO A 28 10.64 -19.87 1.79
C PRO A 28 10.71 -20.59 0.45
N GLY A 29 9.70 -20.40 -0.37
CA GLY A 29 9.56 -21.02 -1.69
C GLY A 29 8.22 -21.70 -1.88
N ILE A 30 8.13 -22.57 -2.89
CA ILE A 30 6.97 -23.42 -3.16
C ILE A 30 7.08 -24.66 -2.28
N VAL A 31 6.11 -24.89 -1.41
CA VAL A 31 6.14 -25.91 -0.36
C VAL A 31 4.92 -26.82 -0.47
N ARG A 32 5.15 -28.13 -0.33
CA ARG A 32 4.09 -29.11 -0.05
C ARG A 32 3.88 -29.19 1.46
N LEU A 33 2.67 -28.94 1.90
CA LEU A 33 2.32 -28.93 3.32
C LEU A 33 2.07 -30.34 3.85
N THR A 34 1.42 -31.19 3.06
CA THR A 34 1.03 -32.56 3.46
C THR A 34 2.18 -33.37 4.05
N PRO A 35 3.40 -33.44 3.45
CA PRO A 35 4.51 -34.17 4.06
C PRO A 35 4.99 -33.58 5.38
N LEU A 36 4.80 -32.27 5.62
CA LEU A 36 5.22 -31.59 6.85
C LEU A 36 4.25 -31.83 8.00
N MET A 37 3.00 -32.17 7.71
CA MET A 37 1.99 -32.49 8.71
C MET A 37 2.12 -33.93 9.26
N GLY A 38 2.75 -34.85 8.48
CA GLY A 38 2.79 -36.27 8.86
C GLY A 38 1.39 -36.84 9.09
N ASP A 39 1.15 -37.44 10.25
CA ASP A 39 -0.16 -38.00 10.64
C ASP A 39 -1.12 -36.97 11.25
N PHE A 40 -0.74 -35.70 11.29
CA PHE A 40 -1.59 -34.65 11.86
C PHE A 40 -2.73 -34.29 10.90
N VAL A 41 -3.96 -34.59 11.31
CA VAL A 41 -5.17 -34.29 10.54
C VAL A 41 -5.76 -32.96 11.03
N PRO A 42 -5.70 -31.87 10.22
CA PRO A 42 -6.17 -30.58 10.65
C PRO A 42 -7.69 -30.40 10.54
N ASP A 43 -8.28 -29.75 11.54
CA ASP A 43 -9.62 -29.19 11.48
C ASP A 43 -9.61 -27.78 10.86
N LEU A 44 -8.44 -27.09 10.89
CA LEU A 44 -8.25 -25.73 10.39
C LEU A 44 -6.79 -25.53 9.95
N LEU A 45 -6.61 -24.88 8.81
CA LEU A 45 -5.32 -24.34 8.36
C LEU A 45 -5.32 -22.81 8.47
N VAL A 46 -4.31 -22.25 9.13
CA VAL A 46 -4.06 -20.80 9.20
C VAL A 46 -2.67 -20.52 8.64
N GLN A 47 -2.61 -19.88 7.49
CA GLN A 47 -1.36 -19.35 6.95
C GLN A 47 -1.31 -17.83 7.15
N GLN A 48 -0.32 -17.35 7.89
CA GLN A 48 0.02 -15.93 7.92
C GLN A 48 1.05 -15.63 6.82
N GLU A 49 0.91 -14.48 6.18
CA GLU A 49 1.92 -13.98 5.27
C GLU A 49 3.29 -13.85 5.98
N SER A 50 4.35 -14.33 5.35
CA SER A 50 5.71 -14.17 5.89
C SER A 50 6.28 -12.78 5.55
N LEU A 51 6.95 -12.16 6.51
CA LEU A 51 7.78 -10.98 6.26
C LEU A 51 9.06 -11.40 5.53
N GLY A 52 9.32 -10.82 4.36
CA GLY A 52 10.49 -11.17 3.54
C GLY A 52 10.18 -12.22 2.46
N PRO A 53 11.04 -13.24 2.25
CA PRO A 53 10.82 -14.27 1.23
C PRO A 53 9.51 -15.05 1.45
N ARG A 54 8.81 -15.37 0.36
CA ARG A 54 7.44 -15.90 0.41
C ARG A 54 7.42 -17.41 0.55
N THR A 55 6.43 -17.92 1.31
CA THR A 55 6.09 -19.34 1.39
C THR A 55 4.74 -19.56 0.70
N LEU A 56 4.73 -20.34 -0.36
CA LEU A 56 3.55 -20.64 -1.17
C LEU A 56 3.22 -22.12 -1.06
N LEU A 57 2.02 -22.44 -0.58
CA LEU A 57 1.57 -23.81 -0.38
C LEU A 57 0.90 -24.32 -1.66
N VAL A 58 1.49 -25.35 -2.28
CA VAL A 58 1.04 -25.87 -3.59
C VAL A 58 -0.10 -26.88 -3.49
N ASP A 59 -0.25 -27.55 -2.35
CA ASP A 59 -1.21 -28.64 -2.13
C ASP A 59 -2.47 -28.21 -1.34
N LEU A 60 -2.73 -26.92 -1.23
CA LEU A 60 -3.93 -26.36 -0.59
C LEU A 60 -5.25 -26.97 -1.11
N PRO A 61 -5.43 -27.20 -2.44
CA PRO A 61 -6.68 -27.79 -2.96
C PRO A 61 -6.93 -29.23 -2.49
N ALA A 62 -5.90 -29.94 -2.04
CA ALA A 62 -6.01 -31.32 -1.54
C ALA A 62 -6.48 -31.39 -0.09
N LEU A 63 -6.46 -30.29 0.66
CA LEU A 63 -6.88 -30.23 2.05
C LEU A 63 -8.38 -30.07 2.15
N SER A 64 -9.01 -30.91 2.98
CA SER A 64 -10.47 -30.90 3.21
C SER A 64 -10.93 -29.90 4.30
N CYS A 65 -10.00 -29.48 5.16
CA CYS A 65 -10.31 -28.51 6.22
C CYS A 65 -10.47 -27.08 5.68
N PRO A 66 -11.18 -26.19 6.40
CA PRO A 66 -11.17 -24.75 6.16
C PRO A 66 -9.74 -24.18 6.15
N LYS A 67 -9.50 -23.21 5.27
CA LYS A 67 -8.19 -22.57 5.07
C LYS A 67 -8.32 -21.06 5.19
N ILE A 68 -7.52 -20.46 6.06
CA ILE A 68 -7.45 -19.02 6.27
C ILE A 68 -6.09 -18.50 5.82
N PHE A 69 -6.09 -17.46 5.00
CA PHE A 69 -4.90 -16.67 4.71
C PHE A 69 -4.96 -15.33 5.44
N TRP A 70 -3.98 -15.07 6.30
CA TRP A 70 -3.85 -13.78 6.98
C TRP A 70 -2.80 -12.93 6.29
N SER A 71 -3.27 -11.99 5.48
CA SER A 71 -2.47 -10.98 4.80
C SER A 71 -2.12 -9.86 5.77
N ILE A 72 -0.83 -9.67 6.02
CA ILE A 72 -0.33 -8.70 7.01
C ILE A 72 0.19 -7.41 6.37
N ASP A 73 0.89 -7.53 5.24
CA ASP A 73 1.37 -6.41 4.43
C ASP A 73 0.52 -6.25 3.16
N THR A 74 -0.80 -6.24 3.32
CA THR A 74 -1.77 -6.18 2.23
C THR A 74 -1.48 -5.05 1.25
N HIS A 75 -1.16 -3.87 1.76
CA HIS A 75 -0.85 -2.67 0.99
C HIS A 75 0.40 -2.82 0.09
N LEU A 76 1.31 -3.73 0.41
CA LEU A 76 2.52 -4.01 -0.36
C LEU A 76 2.43 -5.27 -1.22
N ASN A 77 1.39 -6.08 -1.05
CA ASN A 77 1.32 -7.42 -1.65
C ASN A 77 -0.01 -7.72 -2.34
N SER A 78 -0.95 -6.76 -2.37
CA SER A 78 -2.28 -6.94 -2.96
C SER A 78 -2.25 -7.39 -4.42
N PHE A 79 -1.22 -7.00 -5.20
CA PHE A 79 -1.08 -7.33 -6.63
C PHE A 79 -0.98 -8.84 -6.90
N TRP A 80 -0.47 -9.63 -5.92
CA TRP A 80 -0.45 -11.10 -6.02
C TRP A 80 -1.40 -11.78 -5.02
N HIS A 81 -1.67 -11.16 -3.85
CA HIS A 81 -2.63 -11.70 -2.87
C HIS A 81 -4.02 -11.92 -3.48
N ARG A 82 -4.46 -11.09 -4.41
CA ARG A 82 -5.75 -11.23 -5.08
C ARG A 82 -5.93 -12.56 -5.82
N TYR A 83 -4.83 -13.23 -6.15
CA TYR A 83 -4.85 -14.56 -6.78
C TYR A 83 -4.65 -15.65 -5.74
N TYR A 84 -3.63 -15.53 -4.90
CA TYR A 84 -3.30 -16.53 -3.91
C TYR A 84 -4.42 -16.74 -2.90
N ALA A 85 -5.07 -15.69 -2.45
CA ALA A 85 -6.18 -15.74 -1.51
C ALA A 85 -7.39 -16.54 -2.02
N ARG A 86 -7.57 -16.70 -3.33
CA ARG A 86 -8.63 -17.54 -3.90
C ARG A 86 -8.47 -19.03 -3.56
N LEU A 87 -7.28 -19.47 -3.19
CA LEU A 87 -7.01 -20.85 -2.75
C LEU A 87 -7.44 -21.11 -1.30
N PHE A 88 -7.89 -20.08 -0.59
CA PHE A 88 -8.35 -20.12 0.79
C PHE A 88 -9.85 -19.86 0.89
N ASP A 89 -10.45 -20.36 1.96
CA ASP A 89 -11.88 -20.16 2.23
C ASP A 89 -12.16 -18.79 2.84
N LEU A 90 -11.16 -18.21 3.55
CA LEU A 90 -11.22 -16.89 4.17
C LEU A 90 -9.88 -16.14 3.96
N LEU A 91 -9.98 -14.88 3.55
CA LEU A 91 -8.89 -13.91 3.62
C LEU A 91 -9.08 -13.00 4.82
N CYS A 92 -8.12 -12.99 5.75
CA CYS A 92 -8.02 -11.96 6.76
C CYS A 92 -7.02 -10.89 6.31
N THR A 93 -7.36 -9.62 6.50
CA THR A 93 -6.45 -8.48 6.24
C THR A 93 -6.29 -7.63 7.50
N THR A 94 -5.08 -7.11 7.74
CA THR A 94 -4.82 -6.19 8.86
C THR A 94 -5.39 -4.80 8.62
N GLN A 95 -5.82 -4.47 7.39
CA GLN A 95 -6.26 -3.15 6.97
C GLN A 95 -7.76 -3.14 6.61
N LYS A 96 -8.56 -2.37 7.33
CA LYS A 96 -10.03 -2.36 7.21
C LYS A 96 -10.52 -2.03 5.79
N HIS A 97 -9.93 -1.03 5.15
CA HIS A 97 -10.35 -0.55 3.83
C HIS A 97 -10.03 -1.55 2.68
N TRP A 98 -9.07 -2.47 2.87
CA TRP A 98 -8.74 -3.48 1.88
C TRP A 98 -9.82 -4.57 1.72
N GLN A 99 -10.76 -4.71 2.67
CA GLN A 99 -11.87 -5.67 2.52
C GLN A 99 -12.69 -5.38 1.26
N THR A 100 -13.08 -4.12 1.04
CA THR A 100 -13.84 -3.70 -0.13
C THR A 100 -13.03 -3.94 -1.41
N TRP A 101 -11.75 -3.54 -1.41
CA TRP A 101 -10.87 -3.73 -2.55
C TRP A 101 -10.76 -5.18 -3.03
N PHE A 102 -10.65 -6.14 -2.10
CA PHE A 102 -10.59 -7.56 -2.43
C PHE A 102 -11.94 -8.12 -2.88
N ARG A 103 -13.06 -7.70 -2.25
CA ARG A 103 -14.40 -8.14 -2.64
C ARG A 103 -14.74 -7.71 -4.07
N GLU A 104 -14.41 -6.49 -4.44
CA GLU A 104 -14.57 -5.97 -5.80
C GLU A 104 -13.77 -6.76 -6.85
N ARG A 105 -12.73 -7.50 -6.41
CA ARG A 105 -11.87 -8.36 -7.25
C ARG A 105 -12.17 -9.84 -7.13
N GLY A 106 -13.34 -10.18 -6.60
CA GLY A 106 -13.89 -11.54 -6.59
C GLY A 106 -13.37 -12.44 -5.47
N ILE A 107 -12.84 -11.88 -4.38
CA ILE A 107 -12.57 -12.64 -3.14
C ILE A 107 -13.85 -12.59 -2.29
N CYS A 108 -14.54 -13.72 -2.16
CA CYS A 108 -15.87 -13.77 -1.59
C CYS A 108 -15.91 -13.46 -0.09
N ASP A 109 -15.04 -14.08 0.73
CA ASP A 109 -14.99 -13.85 2.17
C ASP A 109 -13.68 -13.15 2.54
N VAL A 110 -13.81 -11.87 2.90
CA VAL A 110 -12.69 -11.04 3.36
C VAL A 110 -13.08 -10.37 4.66
N ARG A 111 -12.28 -10.60 5.72
CA ARG A 111 -12.53 -10.05 7.04
C ARG A 111 -11.34 -9.28 7.57
N TRP A 112 -11.63 -8.32 8.45
CA TRP A 112 -10.62 -7.51 9.10
C TRP A 112 -10.14 -8.21 10.37
N LEU A 113 -8.84 -8.51 10.42
CA LEU A 113 -8.14 -9.01 11.59
C LEU A 113 -6.91 -8.15 11.82
N PRO A 114 -7.02 -7.06 12.58
CA PRO A 114 -5.92 -6.11 12.78
C PRO A 114 -4.78 -6.73 13.59
N TRP A 115 -3.65 -6.03 13.62
CA TRP A 115 -2.53 -6.37 14.47
C TRP A 115 -2.89 -6.33 15.96
N TYR A 116 -1.94 -6.71 16.81
CA TYR A 116 -2.09 -6.80 18.25
C TYR A 116 -0.82 -6.30 18.96
N GLY A 117 -0.96 -6.00 20.24
CA GLY A 117 0.10 -5.63 21.14
C GLY A 117 0.62 -6.80 21.98
N ALA A 118 1.39 -6.45 23.00
CA ALA A 118 1.99 -7.41 23.93
C ALA A 118 1.48 -7.23 25.35
N SER A 119 1.32 -8.33 26.08
CA SER A 119 1.13 -8.28 27.52
C SER A 119 2.47 -7.94 28.19
N ARG A 120 2.53 -6.83 28.91
CA ARG A 120 3.75 -6.33 29.51
C ARG A 120 3.51 -5.60 30.82
N GLY A 121 4.47 -5.69 31.76
CA GLY A 121 4.49 -4.83 32.94
C GLY A 121 4.67 -3.35 32.57
N LEU A 122 4.06 -2.46 33.32
CA LEU A 122 4.20 -1.02 33.10
C LEU A 122 5.52 -0.51 33.70
N ALA A 123 6.39 0.05 32.87
CA ALA A 123 7.58 0.77 33.33
C ALA A 123 7.17 2.09 34.01
N PRO A 124 7.76 2.46 35.17
CA PRO A 124 7.46 3.72 35.85
C PRO A 124 7.69 4.93 34.94
N TRP A 125 6.73 5.84 34.88
CA TRP A 125 6.79 7.01 34.01
C TRP A 125 8.02 7.88 34.26
N ASP A 126 8.37 8.07 35.52
CA ASP A 126 9.51 8.93 35.92
C ASP A 126 10.88 8.35 35.52
N ARG A 127 10.93 7.06 35.21
CA ARG A 127 12.14 6.40 34.66
C ARG A 127 12.31 6.55 33.16
N ARG A 128 11.29 7.08 32.48
CA ARG A 128 11.33 7.29 31.02
C ARG A 128 12.18 8.50 30.68
N ARG A 129 13.37 8.25 30.16
CA ARG A 129 14.38 9.29 29.87
C ARG A 129 14.26 9.88 28.47
N LYS A 130 13.64 9.15 27.54
CA LYS A 130 13.49 9.56 26.14
C LYS A 130 12.22 10.41 25.98
N GLY A 131 12.37 11.58 25.34
CA GLY A 131 11.25 12.39 24.93
C GLY A 131 10.45 11.67 23.85
N MET A 132 10.95 11.67 22.61
CA MET A 132 10.40 10.91 21.50
C MET A 132 11.26 9.68 21.20
N GLY A 133 10.62 8.54 20.96
CA GLY A 133 11.25 7.30 20.53
C GLY A 133 10.71 6.80 19.21
N PHE A 134 11.58 6.36 18.29
CA PHE A 134 11.17 5.75 17.01
C PHE A 134 12.00 4.50 16.73
N VAL A 135 11.33 3.38 16.43
CA VAL A 135 11.97 2.16 15.93
C VAL A 135 11.51 1.88 14.52
N GLY A 136 12.43 1.80 13.58
CA GLY A 136 12.13 1.48 12.21
C GLY A 136 13.23 1.82 11.22
N ARG A 137 13.34 0.98 10.18
CA ARG A 137 14.33 1.16 9.11
C ARG A 137 14.01 2.37 8.24
N VAL A 138 15.07 3.07 7.84
CA VAL A 138 15.03 4.11 6.80
C VAL A 138 15.75 3.56 5.59
N THR A 139 15.11 3.61 4.46
CA THR A 139 15.67 3.14 3.18
C THR A 139 15.44 4.21 2.11
N THR A 140 16.27 4.21 1.08
CA THR A 140 16.18 5.16 -0.05
C THR A 140 14.86 5.03 -0.83
N GLU A 141 14.21 3.87 -0.74
CA GLU A 141 12.90 3.63 -1.34
C GLU A 141 11.75 4.30 -0.57
N ARG A 142 12.04 4.83 0.63
CA ARG A 142 11.05 5.46 1.52
C ARG A 142 11.44 6.89 1.91
N PRO A 143 11.55 7.82 0.95
CA PRO A 143 12.01 9.18 1.25
C PRO A 143 11.08 9.94 2.20
N VAL A 144 9.77 9.66 2.17
CA VAL A 144 8.81 10.29 3.10
C VAL A 144 9.13 9.96 4.56
N ARG A 145 9.63 8.75 4.85
CA ARG A 145 10.07 8.38 6.20
C ARG A 145 11.33 9.14 6.62
N GLU A 146 12.24 9.39 5.70
CA GLU A 146 13.42 10.23 5.95
C GLU A 146 12.99 11.66 6.29
N TRP A 147 12.07 12.25 5.52
CA TRP A 147 11.52 13.58 5.80
C TRP A 147 10.76 13.64 7.13
N PHE A 148 9.98 12.60 7.43
CA PHE A 148 9.31 12.47 8.72
C PHE A 148 10.30 12.53 9.90
N LEU A 149 11.38 11.75 9.84
CA LEU A 149 12.40 11.73 10.90
C LEU A 149 13.18 13.04 10.98
N ALA A 150 13.49 13.66 9.85
CA ALA A 150 14.11 14.98 9.82
C ALA A 150 13.21 16.01 10.52
N TRP A 151 11.92 16.01 10.19
CA TRP A 151 10.94 16.89 10.81
C TRP A 151 10.82 16.66 12.32
N LEU A 152 10.76 15.40 12.78
CA LEU A 152 10.76 15.09 14.21
C LEU A 152 12.00 15.63 14.93
N GLY A 153 13.16 15.55 14.30
CA GLY A 153 14.41 16.09 14.85
C GLY A 153 14.38 17.61 15.07
N GLU A 154 13.61 18.34 14.26
CA GLU A 154 13.40 19.78 14.43
C GLU A 154 12.42 20.11 15.58
N LEU A 155 11.50 19.18 15.88
CA LEU A 155 10.48 19.37 16.90
C LEU A 155 10.96 19.06 18.32
N GLY A 156 12.11 18.42 18.47
CA GLY A 156 12.71 18.17 19.76
C GLY A 156 13.59 16.92 19.85
N PRO A 157 14.09 16.60 21.05
CA PRO A 157 14.97 15.45 21.25
C PRO A 157 14.28 14.14 20.88
N MET A 158 14.91 13.38 19.97
CA MET A 158 14.40 12.10 19.48
C MET A 158 15.50 11.05 19.52
N GLU A 159 15.19 9.86 20.03
CA GLU A 159 16.06 8.69 19.91
C GLU A 159 15.50 7.73 18.88
N ARG A 160 16.33 7.35 17.90
CA ARG A 160 15.98 6.39 16.85
C ARG A 160 16.79 5.10 17.02
N ARG A 161 16.13 3.96 16.76
CA ARG A 161 16.75 2.64 16.59
C ARG A 161 16.17 1.95 15.35
N ASP A 162 16.93 1.03 14.81
CA ASP A 162 16.50 0.11 13.74
C ASP A 162 17.01 -1.30 14.06
N ASP A 163 16.41 -2.30 13.39
CA ASP A 163 16.77 -3.72 13.50
C ASP A 163 16.82 -4.29 14.93
N LEU A 164 15.97 -3.77 15.83
CA LEU A 164 15.82 -4.33 17.16
C LEU A 164 14.97 -5.60 17.13
N GLY A 165 15.41 -6.65 17.81
CA GLY A 165 14.54 -7.79 18.14
C GLY A 165 13.36 -7.35 18.99
N PHE A 166 12.25 -8.11 18.93
CA PHE A 166 10.97 -7.72 19.54
C PHE A 166 11.07 -7.32 21.03
N ALA A 167 11.79 -8.10 21.85
CA ALA A 167 11.97 -7.81 23.28
C ALA A 167 12.72 -6.49 23.50
N LEU A 168 13.83 -6.27 22.78
CA LEU A 168 14.63 -5.04 22.88
C LEU A 168 13.88 -3.82 22.37
N MET A 169 13.01 -3.99 21.40
CA MET A 169 12.14 -2.92 20.90
C MET A 169 11.11 -2.51 21.97
N LEU A 170 10.49 -3.46 22.64
CA LEU A 170 9.58 -3.15 23.75
C LEU A 170 10.34 -2.49 24.92
N ASP A 171 11.57 -2.95 25.25
CA ASP A 171 12.42 -2.30 26.25
C ASP A 171 12.76 -0.86 25.86
N PHE A 172 12.98 -0.60 24.57
CA PHE A 172 13.19 0.74 24.06
C PHE A 172 11.95 1.64 24.27
N TYR A 173 10.74 1.13 24.00
CA TYR A 173 9.51 1.86 24.22
C TYR A 173 9.19 2.09 25.69
N ASP A 174 9.54 1.16 26.60
CA ASP A 174 9.41 1.37 28.05
C ASP A 174 10.15 2.61 28.56
N HIS A 175 11.19 3.04 27.83
CA HIS A 175 11.96 4.23 28.16
C HIS A 175 11.53 5.48 27.35
N SER A 176 10.53 5.37 26.47
CA SER A 176 10.02 6.46 25.65
C SER A 176 8.73 7.02 26.24
N ARG A 177 8.52 8.34 26.19
CA ARG A 177 7.27 9.00 26.61
C ARG A 177 6.30 9.12 25.44
N ILE A 178 6.79 9.59 24.32
CA ILE A 178 6.02 9.85 23.08
C ILE A 178 6.58 8.97 21.97
N VAL A 179 5.70 8.33 21.22
CA VAL A 179 6.06 7.55 20.04
C VAL A 179 5.30 8.06 18.82
N PRO A 180 5.92 8.93 18.02
CA PRO A 180 5.37 9.32 16.73
C PRO A 180 5.42 8.13 15.78
N ASN A 181 4.31 7.88 15.08
CA ASN A 181 4.18 6.84 14.07
C ASN A 181 4.01 7.43 12.68
N GLU A 182 4.49 6.75 11.68
CA GLU A 182 4.29 7.03 10.26
C GLU A 182 3.78 5.79 9.56
N SER A 183 2.95 5.94 8.55
CA SER A 183 2.27 4.90 7.83
C SER A 183 2.53 5.02 6.34
N ILE A 184 2.64 3.89 5.66
CA ILE A 184 2.74 3.80 4.20
C ILE A 184 1.39 3.32 3.67
N PHE A 185 0.86 3.94 2.61
CA PHE A 185 -0.42 3.54 2.01
C PHE A 185 -1.57 3.46 3.03
N SER A 186 -1.60 4.39 4.00
CA SER A 186 -2.66 4.48 5.02
C SER A 186 -2.84 3.20 5.84
N GLU A 187 -1.76 2.54 6.22
CA GLU A 187 -1.81 1.33 7.04
C GLU A 187 -1.92 1.59 8.54
N VAL A 188 -2.59 0.70 9.26
CA VAL A 188 -2.44 0.53 10.70
C VAL A 188 -1.32 -0.49 10.93
N ASN A 189 -0.18 -0.05 11.43
CA ASN A 189 1.01 -0.88 11.58
C ASN A 189 1.23 -1.37 13.03
N PHE A 190 2.20 -2.26 13.21
CA PHE A 190 2.57 -2.83 14.51
C PHE A 190 2.94 -1.79 15.57
N ARG A 191 3.70 -0.75 15.18
CA ARG A 191 4.24 0.25 16.12
C ARG A 191 3.16 0.87 16.99
N LEU A 192 1.96 1.07 16.45
CA LEU A 192 0.82 1.57 17.20
C LEU A 192 0.55 0.68 18.43
N PHE A 193 0.43 -0.63 18.23
CA PHE A 193 0.11 -1.57 19.31
C PHE A 193 1.29 -1.82 20.24
N GLU A 194 2.50 -1.88 19.69
CA GLU A 194 3.74 -2.12 20.45
C GLU A 194 4.02 -0.98 21.42
N ALA A 195 3.98 0.27 20.94
CA ALA A 195 4.18 1.44 21.75
C ALA A 195 3.05 1.65 22.77
N ALA A 196 1.79 1.42 22.37
CA ALA A 196 0.64 1.46 23.27
C ALA A 196 0.74 0.41 24.38
N SER A 197 1.23 -0.81 24.08
CA SER A 197 1.49 -1.86 25.08
C SER A 197 2.44 -1.43 26.17
N CYS A 198 3.42 -0.61 25.84
CA CYS A 198 4.38 -0.04 26.76
C CYS A 198 3.87 1.22 27.50
N GLY A 199 2.65 1.67 27.21
CA GLY A 199 2.07 2.88 27.83
C GLY A 199 2.72 4.18 27.35
N CYS A 200 3.19 4.23 26.10
CA CYS A 200 3.63 5.46 25.45
C CYS A 200 2.44 6.27 24.95
N ALA A 201 2.56 7.61 24.95
CA ALA A 201 1.66 8.46 24.19
C ALA A 201 1.96 8.29 22.69
N VAL A 202 1.05 7.65 21.95
CA VAL A 202 1.25 7.39 20.52
C VAL A 202 0.60 8.51 19.70
N ILE A 203 1.36 9.04 18.73
CA ILE A 203 0.86 9.97 17.72
C ILE A 203 0.86 9.23 16.38
N ASN A 204 -0.33 8.99 15.82
CA ASN A 204 -0.51 8.13 14.65
C ASN A 204 -1.15 8.92 13.50
N PRO A 205 -0.84 8.63 12.22
CA PRO A 205 -1.59 9.22 11.13
C PRO A 205 -3.07 8.79 11.18
N ALA A 206 -3.97 9.69 10.79
CA ALA A 206 -5.40 9.40 10.68
C ALA A 206 -5.64 8.46 9.49
N VAL A 207 -5.67 7.17 9.76
CA VAL A 207 -5.83 6.11 8.75
C VAL A 207 -7.17 5.37 8.95
N PRO A 208 -7.78 4.81 7.88
CA PRO A 208 -9.06 4.12 7.98
C PRO A 208 -9.03 2.96 8.98
N GLY A 209 -9.98 2.92 9.89
CA GLY A 209 -10.15 1.87 10.90
C GLY A 209 -9.43 2.12 12.23
N ILE A 210 -8.63 3.20 12.35
CA ILE A 210 -7.96 3.49 13.63
C ILE A 210 -8.93 3.81 14.74
N GLU A 211 -10.05 4.45 14.41
CA GLU A 211 -11.10 4.87 15.34
C GLU A 211 -11.89 3.66 15.92
N ASP A 212 -11.86 2.52 15.25
CA ASP A 212 -12.40 1.26 15.75
C ASP A 212 -11.46 0.57 16.76
N LEU A 213 -10.20 0.97 16.80
CA LEU A 213 -9.17 0.37 17.63
C LEU A 213 -8.85 1.19 18.87
N PHE A 214 -8.78 2.52 18.71
CA PHE A 214 -8.43 3.44 19.78
C PHE A 214 -9.29 4.69 19.71
N LEU A 215 -9.57 5.32 20.85
CA LEU A 215 -10.30 6.58 20.95
C LEU A 215 -9.37 7.77 20.62
N PRO A 216 -9.65 8.52 19.52
CA PRO A 216 -8.86 9.68 19.16
C PRO A 216 -8.86 10.77 20.24
N GLY A 217 -7.71 11.36 20.51
CA GLY A 217 -7.51 12.41 21.50
C GLY A 217 -7.44 11.91 22.95
N GLU A 218 -7.87 10.67 23.24
CA GLU A 218 -7.84 10.08 24.58
C GLU A 218 -6.81 8.96 24.70
N GLU A 219 -6.80 8.02 23.75
CA GLU A 219 -5.93 6.84 23.72
C GLU A 219 -4.81 6.98 22.69
N VAL A 220 -5.07 7.76 21.63
CA VAL A 220 -4.12 8.04 20.55
C VAL A 220 -4.32 9.46 20.03
N ALA A 221 -3.23 10.17 19.76
CA ALA A 221 -3.29 11.42 19.02
C ALA A 221 -3.27 11.12 17.51
N LEU A 222 -4.14 11.77 16.75
CA LEU A 222 -4.19 11.59 15.29
C LEU A 222 -3.72 12.84 14.57
N TYR A 223 -3.01 12.67 13.45
CA TYR A 223 -2.57 13.74 12.56
C TYR A 223 -2.80 13.40 11.08
N ARG A 224 -2.94 14.42 10.23
CA ARG A 224 -3.12 14.32 8.77
C ARG A 224 -1.96 14.92 7.99
N ASP A 225 -1.17 15.77 8.65
CA ASP A 225 -0.02 16.47 8.05
C ASP A 225 1.06 16.77 9.11
N GLY A 226 2.20 17.28 8.64
CA GLY A 226 3.33 17.59 9.51
C GLY A 226 3.08 18.75 10.48
N ALA A 227 2.15 19.66 10.18
CA ALA A 227 1.81 20.78 11.07
C ALA A 227 0.94 20.30 12.24
N GLU A 228 -0.05 19.44 11.97
CA GLU A 228 -0.86 18.81 13.03
C GLU A 228 0.00 17.88 13.90
N LEU A 229 0.94 17.12 13.31
CA LEU A 229 1.92 16.34 14.05
C LEU A 229 2.75 17.22 15.01
N ALA A 230 3.28 18.35 14.52
CA ALA A 230 4.02 19.30 15.34
C ALA A 230 3.19 19.87 16.50
N SER A 231 1.93 20.18 16.25
CA SER A 231 0.98 20.64 17.27
C SER A 231 0.80 19.61 18.40
N TRP A 232 0.61 18.32 18.04
CA TRP A 232 0.48 17.25 19.03
C TRP A 232 1.77 17.03 19.81
N ILE A 233 2.93 16.98 19.14
CA ILE A 233 4.23 16.81 19.80
C ILE A 233 4.44 17.95 20.81
N GLY A 234 4.25 19.20 20.39
CA GLY A 234 4.40 20.35 21.26
C GLY A 234 3.43 20.34 22.47
N ARG A 235 2.21 19.85 22.27
CA ARG A 235 1.23 19.70 23.36
C ARG A 235 1.66 18.63 24.37
N LEU A 236 2.03 17.44 23.89
CA LEU A 236 2.42 16.31 24.74
C LEU A 236 3.77 16.53 25.45
N GLN A 237 4.68 17.34 24.87
CA GLN A 237 5.93 17.73 25.51
C GLN A 237 5.74 18.74 26.64
N ARG A 238 4.74 19.64 26.52
CA ARG A 238 4.43 20.64 27.55
C ARG A 238 3.53 20.09 28.66
N ASP A 239 2.69 19.11 28.35
CA ASP A 239 1.73 18.53 29.28
C ASP A 239 2.06 17.04 29.52
N ASP A 240 2.95 16.79 30.50
CA ASP A 240 3.41 15.45 30.87
C ASP A 240 2.27 14.59 31.46
N LEU A 241 1.28 15.22 32.10
CA LEU A 241 0.08 14.51 32.63
C LEU A 241 -0.80 14.01 31.49
N LEU A 242 -1.00 14.81 30.47
CA LEU A 242 -1.74 14.41 29.28
C LEU A 242 -1.03 13.24 28.57
N ALA A 243 0.30 13.35 28.35
CA ALA A 243 1.07 12.31 27.69
C ALA A 243 0.99 10.98 28.48
N ARG A 244 1.17 11.04 29.80
CA ARG A 244 1.04 9.88 30.68
C ARG A 244 -0.36 9.27 30.66
N SER A 245 -1.39 10.10 30.77
CA SER A 245 -2.79 9.65 30.76
C SER A 245 -3.15 8.95 29.45
N MET A 246 -2.77 9.55 28.31
CA MET A 246 -3.01 8.98 26.98
C MET A 246 -2.33 7.60 26.85
N GLY A 247 -1.06 7.49 27.22
CA GLY A 247 -0.32 6.24 27.16
C GLY A 247 -0.91 5.14 28.06
N LEU A 248 -1.36 5.50 29.27
CA LEU A 248 -2.01 4.55 30.19
C LEU A 248 -3.34 4.04 29.62
N ARG A 249 -4.18 4.90 29.07
CA ARG A 249 -5.46 4.51 28.44
C ARG A 249 -5.23 3.64 27.22
N ALA A 250 -4.26 3.99 26.36
CA ALA A 250 -3.89 3.16 25.21
C ALA A 250 -3.44 1.75 25.62
N ARG A 251 -2.61 1.65 26.66
CA ARG A 251 -2.19 0.37 27.23
C ARG A 251 -3.35 -0.44 27.80
N GLU A 252 -4.26 0.20 28.50
CA GLU A 252 -5.47 -0.45 29.03
C GLU A 252 -6.33 -1.00 27.90
N ARG A 253 -6.54 -0.23 26.82
CA ARG A 253 -7.22 -0.67 25.60
C ARG A 253 -6.55 -1.91 25.00
N VAL A 254 -5.21 -1.88 24.83
CA VAL A 254 -4.47 -3.04 24.32
C VAL A 254 -4.66 -4.27 25.21
N SER A 255 -4.55 -4.11 26.52
CA SER A 255 -4.69 -5.22 27.46
C SER A 255 -6.07 -5.85 27.44
N ARG A 256 -7.11 -5.04 27.25
CA ARG A 256 -8.50 -5.47 27.24
C ARG A 256 -8.96 -6.08 25.90
N GLU A 257 -8.45 -5.57 24.75
CA GLU A 257 -9.04 -5.86 23.45
C GLU A 257 -8.02 -6.24 22.35
N HIS A 258 -6.73 -5.98 22.54
CA HIS A 258 -5.74 -6.05 21.45
C HIS A 258 -4.53 -6.94 21.76
N LEU A 259 -4.69 -7.96 22.60
CA LEU A 259 -3.64 -8.98 22.80
C LEU A 259 -3.79 -10.13 21.79
N PRO A 260 -2.75 -10.99 21.63
CA PRO A 260 -2.79 -12.14 20.71
C PRO A 260 -4.01 -13.06 20.91
N GLN A 261 -4.42 -13.30 22.19
CA GLN A 261 -5.58 -14.14 22.49
C GLN A 261 -6.90 -13.56 21.96
N HIS A 262 -7.05 -12.24 21.92
CA HIS A 262 -8.23 -11.59 21.34
C HIS A 262 -8.28 -11.80 19.82
N ARG A 263 -7.13 -11.77 19.15
CA ARG A 263 -7.05 -12.06 17.70
C ARG A 263 -7.28 -13.54 17.40
N ALA A 264 -6.73 -14.43 18.25
CA ALA A 264 -6.97 -15.87 18.14
C ALA A 264 -8.46 -16.19 18.34
N GLY A 265 -9.11 -15.61 19.34
CA GLY A 265 -10.55 -15.75 19.56
C GLY A 265 -11.36 -15.24 18.36
N ALA A 266 -11.10 -14.02 17.90
CA ALA A 266 -11.78 -13.45 16.74
C ALA A 266 -11.58 -14.30 15.46
N LEU A 267 -10.39 -14.85 15.24
CA LEU A 267 -10.11 -15.76 14.14
C LEU A 267 -10.94 -17.03 14.24
N LEU A 268 -11.05 -17.62 15.44
CA LEU A 268 -11.88 -18.81 15.68
C LEU A 268 -13.37 -18.52 15.48
N ASP A 269 -13.87 -17.37 15.95
CA ASP A 269 -15.26 -16.95 15.72
C ASP A 269 -15.55 -16.80 14.22
N MET A 270 -14.60 -16.25 13.46
CA MET A 270 -14.71 -16.16 12.00
C MET A 270 -14.82 -17.53 11.35
N THR A 271 -14.17 -18.58 11.89
CA THR A 271 -14.22 -19.93 11.29
C THR A 271 -15.62 -20.55 11.35
N GLN A 272 -16.44 -20.20 12.33
CA GLN A 272 -17.80 -20.76 12.48
C GLN A 272 -18.75 -20.39 11.33
N SER A 273 -18.43 -19.33 10.61
CA SER A 273 -19.25 -18.79 9.52
C SER A 273 -18.53 -18.80 8.16
N ILE A 274 -17.45 -19.58 8.02
CA ILE A 274 -16.77 -19.73 6.72
C ILE A 274 -17.64 -20.55 5.78
N GLY A 275 -17.98 -19.95 4.64
CA GLY A 275 -18.57 -20.67 3.50
C GLY A 275 -17.52 -21.42 2.70
N ALA A 276 -17.96 -22.21 1.70
CA ALA A 276 -17.05 -22.81 0.73
C ALA A 276 -16.57 -21.72 -0.24
N GLY A 277 -15.47 -21.05 0.13
CA GLY A 277 -14.91 -19.91 -0.62
C GLY A 277 -13.73 -20.25 -1.51
N ALA A 278 -12.95 -21.28 -1.17
CA ALA A 278 -11.78 -21.67 -1.94
C ALA A 278 -12.15 -22.24 -3.31
N VAL A 279 -11.50 -21.73 -4.36
CA VAL A 279 -11.66 -22.27 -5.72
C VAL A 279 -11.04 -23.66 -5.86
N ARG A 280 -11.56 -24.47 -6.78
CA ARG A 280 -11.12 -25.86 -7.04
C ARG A 280 -10.88 -26.09 -8.52
N GLY A 281 -10.27 -27.21 -8.85
CA GLY A 281 -10.06 -27.65 -10.24
C GLY A 281 -9.27 -26.61 -11.06
N ALA A 282 -9.75 -26.32 -12.26
CA ALA A 282 -9.12 -25.38 -13.18
C ALA A 282 -8.99 -23.96 -12.62
N ASP A 283 -9.95 -23.51 -11.79
CA ASP A 283 -9.89 -22.17 -11.18
C ASP A 283 -8.81 -22.08 -10.08
N ALA A 284 -8.58 -23.16 -9.33
CA ALA A 284 -7.45 -23.21 -8.40
C ALA A 284 -6.10 -23.23 -9.14
N GLN A 285 -5.99 -23.98 -10.23
CA GLN A 285 -4.79 -23.96 -11.06
C GLN A 285 -4.56 -22.57 -11.67
N ARG A 286 -5.60 -21.90 -12.15
CA ARG A 286 -5.51 -20.52 -12.65
C ARG A 286 -5.01 -19.57 -11.54
N ALA A 287 -5.63 -19.59 -10.37
CA ALA A 287 -5.23 -18.77 -9.24
C ALA A 287 -3.76 -19.01 -8.84
N TRP A 288 -3.33 -20.28 -8.86
CA TRP A 288 -1.95 -20.65 -8.58
C TRP A 288 -0.97 -20.09 -9.61
N TRP A 289 -1.16 -20.33 -10.89
CA TRP A 289 -0.23 -19.89 -11.94
C TRP A 289 -0.18 -18.35 -12.07
N LEU A 290 -1.31 -17.66 -11.87
CA LEU A 290 -1.33 -16.20 -11.82
C LEU A 290 -0.58 -15.68 -10.59
N THR A 291 -0.66 -16.34 -9.43
CA THR A 291 0.15 -16.00 -8.26
C THR A 291 1.64 -16.09 -8.58
N LEU A 292 2.07 -17.20 -9.17
CA LEU A 292 3.48 -17.41 -9.53
C LEU A 292 3.95 -16.37 -10.54
N TYR A 293 3.14 -16.09 -11.57
CA TYR A 293 3.47 -15.06 -12.57
C TYR A 293 3.67 -13.68 -11.93
N HIS A 294 2.76 -13.23 -11.08
CA HIS A 294 2.87 -11.89 -10.49
C HIS A 294 4.04 -11.76 -9.51
N LEU A 295 4.40 -12.83 -8.83
CA LEU A 295 5.61 -12.86 -8.00
C LEU A 295 6.89 -12.88 -8.85
N TRP A 296 6.88 -13.62 -9.95
CA TRP A 296 7.97 -13.65 -10.93
C TRP A 296 8.15 -12.28 -11.60
N GLU A 297 7.06 -11.64 -12.08
CA GLU A 297 7.07 -10.30 -12.67
C GLU A 297 7.68 -9.27 -11.70
N ALA A 298 7.35 -9.38 -10.41
CA ALA A 298 7.86 -8.51 -9.36
C ALA A 298 9.31 -8.83 -8.91
N GLY A 299 9.97 -9.85 -9.49
CA GLY A 299 11.29 -10.30 -9.09
C GLY A 299 11.33 -10.91 -7.67
N ARG A 300 10.18 -11.40 -7.17
CA ARG A 300 10.03 -11.99 -5.83
C ARG A 300 9.95 -13.52 -5.83
N LEU A 301 10.01 -14.11 -6.99
CA LEU A 301 10.07 -15.57 -7.22
C LEU A 301 11.05 -15.84 -8.35
N ASP A 302 12.07 -16.63 -8.04
CA ASP A 302 12.99 -17.16 -9.06
C ASP A 302 12.37 -18.41 -9.67
N MET A 303 11.97 -18.30 -10.94
CA MET A 303 11.36 -19.39 -11.70
C MET A 303 11.65 -19.23 -13.19
N ASP A 304 11.87 -20.33 -13.88
CA ASP A 304 12.03 -20.31 -15.33
C ASP A 304 10.73 -19.85 -16.00
N ARG A 305 10.84 -18.87 -16.90
CA ARG A 305 9.74 -18.35 -17.72
C ARG A 305 9.04 -19.46 -18.53
N ALA A 306 9.81 -20.44 -19.03
CA ALA A 306 9.25 -21.57 -19.79
C ALA A 306 8.31 -22.43 -18.94
N VAL A 307 8.60 -22.60 -17.64
CA VAL A 307 7.72 -23.32 -16.70
C VAL A 307 6.41 -22.55 -16.50
N LEU A 308 6.48 -21.22 -16.34
CA LEU A 308 5.27 -20.39 -16.24
C LEU A 308 4.41 -20.48 -17.49
N LEU A 309 5.02 -20.37 -18.68
CA LEU A 309 4.31 -20.49 -19.96
C LEU A 309 3.64 -21.85 -20.09
N SER A 310 4.37 -22.95 -19.85
CA SER A 310 3.81 -24.30 -19.92
C SER A 310 2.63 -24.50 -18.96
N GLY A 311 2.74 -23.97 -17.74
CA GLY A 311 1.65 -24.07 -16.77
C GLY A 311 0.41 -23.27 -17.18
N LEU A 312 0.57 -22.11 -17.80
CA LEU A 312 -0.53 -21.28 -18.29
C LEU A 312 -1.15 -21.85 -19.58
N GLU A 313 -0.34 -22.40 -20.48
CA GLU A 313 -0.78 -23.04 -21.73
C GLU A 313 -1.64 -24.30 -21.48
N ALA A 314 -1.46 -24.97 -20.34
CA ALA A 314 -2.28 -26.09 -19.92
C ALA A 314 -3.68 -25.72 -19.42
N LEU A 315 -3.97 -24.41 -19.24
CA LEU A 315 -5.23 -23.92 -18.71
C LEU A 315 -6.21 -23.50 -19.82
N PRO A 316 -7.52 -23.51 -19.55
CA PRO A 316 -8.50 -22.90 -20.44
C PRO A 316 -8.16 -21.42 -20.69
N LEU A 317 -8.14 -21.03 -21.96
CA LEU A 317 -7.87 -19.65 -22.35
C LEU A 317 -8.94 -18.71 -21.77
N SER A 318 -8.48 -17.63 -21.18
CA SER A 318 -9.29 -16.50 -20.70
C SER A 318 -8.55 -15.22 -21.01
N ASP A 319 -9.25 -14.07 -20.87
CA ASP A 319 -8.64 -12.75 -21.04
C ASP A 319 -7.36 -12.61 -20.19
N GLU A 320 -7.45 -12.96 -18.91
CA GLU A 320 -6.35 -12.85 -17.95
C GLU A 320 -5.17 -13.78 -18.31
N ILE A 321 -5.44 -15.05 -18.67
CA ILE A 321 -4.39 -16.01 -19.03
C ILE A 321 -3.69 -15.58 -20.33
N LEU A 322 -4.44 -15.23 -21.36
CA LEU A 322 -3.87 -14.84 -22.65
C LEU A 322 -3.12 -13.51 -22.53
N GLY A 323 -3.62 -12.56 -21.71
CA GLY A 323 -2.91 -11.31 -21.40
C GLY A 323 -1.57 -11.56 -20.71
N VAL A 324 -1.51 -12.47 -19.73
CA VAL A 324 -0.26 -12.87 -19.06
C VAL A 324 0.69 -13.59 -20.02
N MET A 325 0.18 -14.46 -20.89
CA MET A 325 1.01 -15.12 -21.90
C MET A 325 1.66 -14.11 -22.85
N LEU A 326 0.93 -13.08 -23.29
CA LEU A 326 1.49 -11.99 -24.11
C LEU A 326 2.63 -11.26 -23.36
N ARG A 327 2.45 -10.97 -22.06
CA ARG A 327 3.49 -10.34 -21.21
C ARG A 327 4.74 -11.23 -21.08
N LEU A 328 4.56 -12.52 -20.84
CA LEU A 328 5.65 -13.49 -20.76
C LEU A 328 6.39 -13.63 -22.10
N ARG A 329 5.65 -13.68 -23.21
CA ARG A 329 6.25 -13.74 -24.55
C ARG A 329 7.01 -12.45 -24.88
N ALA A 330 6.51 -11.29 -24.46
CA ALA A 330 7.24 -10.02 -24.61
C ALA A 330 8.55 -10.00 -23.81
N ALA A 331 8.55 -10.57 -22.60
CA ALA A 331 9.79 -10.72 -21.82
C ALA A 331 10.81 -11.67 -22.48
N GLY A 332 10.39 -12.54 -23.41
CA GLY A 332 11.25 -13.40 -24.23
C GLY A 332 11.77 -12.73 -25.49
N GLY A 333 11.33 -11.52 -25.82
CA GLY A 333 11.77 -10.76 -26.97
C GLY A 333 10.73 -10.63 -28.09
N ARG A 334 11.07 -9.78 -29.08
CA ARG A 334 10.16 -9.41 -30.16
C ARG A 334 9.58 -10.60 -30.91
N GLU A 335 10.42 -11.56 -31.31
CA GLU A 335 9.99 -12.69 -32.14
C GLU A 335 8.98 -13.57 -31.41
N GLU A 336 9.23 -13.89 -30.14
CA GLU A 336 8.29 -14.68 -29.31
C GLU A 336 6.97 -13.96 -29.11
N PHE A 337 7.03 -12.64 -28.87
CA PHE A 337 5.84 -11.81 -28.71
C PHE A 337 5.00 -11.80 -29.99
N MET A 338 5.62 -11.52 -31.14
CA MET A 338 4.91 -11.39 -32.43
C MET A 338 4.27 -12.71 -32.87
N ARG A 339 4.89 -13.85 -32.60
CA ARG A 339 4.30 -15.17 -32.88
C ARG A 339 2.96 -15.39 -32.18
N LEU A 340 2.71 -14.77 -31.03
CA LEU A 340 1.42 -14.84 -30.34
C LEU A 340 0.53 -13.61 -30.65
N ALA A 341 1.10 -12.39 -30.63
CA ALA A 341 0.34 -11.16 -30.73
C ALA A 341 -0.36 -10.99 -32.09
N VAL A 342 0.31 -11.33 -33.21
CA VAL A 342 -0.27 -11.18 -34.54
C VAL A 342 -1.50 -12.08 -34.73
N PRO A 343 -1.44 -13.40 -34.51
CA PRO A 343 -2.65 -14.23 -34.57
C PRO A 343 -3.76 -13.82 -33.62
N VAL A 344 -3.41 -13.34 -32.42
CA VAL A 344 -4.41 -12.82 -31.45
C VAL A 344 -5.08 -11.55 -31.96
N ALA A 345 -4.33 -10.65 -32.61
CA ALA A 345 -4.88 -9.46 -33.21
C ALA A 345 -5.85 -9.73 -34.37
N GLU A 346 -5.67 -10.81 -35.10
CA GLU A 346 -6.51 -11.21 -36.24
C GLU A 346 -7.80 -11.94 -35.80
N LYS A 347 -7.82 -12.57 -34.62
CA LYS A 347 -8.98 -13.35 -34.16
C LYS A 347 -9.99 -12.48 -33.42
N GLU A 348 -11.19 -12.34 -33.99
CA GLU A 348 -12.28 -11.52 -33.44
C GLU A 348 -12.75 -11.99 -32.05
N GLN A 349 -12.67 -13.30 -31.78
CA GLN A 349 -13.07 -13.88 -30.47
C GLN A 349 -12.32 -13.28 -29.26
N TYR A 350 -11.12 -12.69 -29.46
CA TYR A 350 -10.33 -12.05 -28.41
C TYR A 350 -10.49 -10.52 -28.42
N ALA A 351 -11.30 -9.95 -29.29
CA ALA A 351 -11.41 -8.51 -29.45
C ALA A 351 -12.03 -7.82 -28.23
N ALA A 352 -12.94 -8.50 -27.52
CA ALA A 352 -13.57 -8.03 -26.29
C ALA A 352 -12.78 -8.36 -25.00
N PHE A 353 -11.50 -8.72 -25.10
CA PHE A 353 -10.64 -9.07 -23.99
C PHE A 353 -9.77 -7.86 -23.57
N PRO A 354 -10.11 -7.13 -22.48
CA PRO A 354 -9.39 -5.92 -22.08
C PRO A 354 -7.91 -6.15 -21.74
N GLU A 355 -7.60 -7.22 -20.98
CA GLU A 355 -6.22 -7.53 -20.59
C GLU A 355 -5.36 -7.95 -21.78
N VAL A 356 -5.93 -8.68 -22.73
CA VAL A 356 -5.26 -9.07 -23.98
C VAL A 356 -4.96 -7.83 -24.82
N ASN A 357 -5.92 -6.92 -24.98
CA ASN A 357 -5.73 -5.70 -25.76
C ASN A 357 -4.68 -4.77 -25.09
N LEU A 358 -4.69 -4.65 -23.78
CA LEU A 358 -3.67 -3.89 -23.04
C LEU A 358 -2.28 -4.51 -23.20
N ALA A 359 -2.15 -5.82 -22.94
CA ALA A 359 -0.86 -6.52 -23.03
C ALA A 359 -0.32 -6.53 -24.48
N GLY A 360 -1.21 -6.74 -25.47
CA GLY A 360 -0.86 -6.67 -26.89
C GLY A 360 -0.40 -5.27 -27.32
N SER A 361 -1.13 -4.24 -26.89
CA SER A 361 -0.78 -2.85 -27.18
C SER A 361 0.56 -2.44 -26.57
N MET A 362 0.75 -2.70 -25.28
CA MET A 362 1.98 -2.32 -24.57
C MET A 362 3.18 -3.18 -24.99
N GLY A 363 2.96 -4.46 -25.28
CA GLY A 363 4.01 -5.33 -25.83
C GLY A 363 4.46 -4.88 -27.23
N ALA A 364 3.53 -4.52 -28.11
CA ALA A 364 3.88 -3.97 -29.42
C ALA A 364 4.66 -2.65 -29.27
N LEU A 365 4.24 -1.79 -28.33
CA LEU A 365 4.90 -0.51 -28.08
C LEU A 365 6.32 -0.67 -27.53
N SER A 366 6.59 -1.69 -26.70
CA SER A 366 7.93 -1.97 -26.19
C SER A 366 8.91 -2.41 -27.29
N PHE A 367 8.39 -2.84 -28.45
CA PHE A 367 9.16 -3.15 -29.65
C PHE A 367 9.01 -2.11 -30.77
N GLU A 368 8.57 -0.90 -30.43
CA GLU A 368 8.41 0.24 -31.35
C GLU A 368 7.39 0.02 -32.48
N ASP A 369 6.52 -1.01 -32.37
CA ASP A 369 5.44 -1.25 -33.32
C ASP A 369 4.18 -0.46 -32.94
N VAL A 370 4.21 0.83 -33.26
CA VAL A 370 3.11 1.77 -32.99
C VAL A 370 1.83 1.38 -33.72
N ARG A 371 1.94 0.77 -34.92
CA ARG A 371 0.76 0.36 -35.72
C ARG A 371 0.01 -0.78 -35.02
N LEU A 372 0.71 -1.82 -34.62
CA LEU A 372 0.14 -2.95 -33.91
C LEU A 372 -0.38 -2.53 -32.53
N SER A 373 0.36 -1.68 -31.81
CA SER A 373 -0.07 -1.12 -30.54
C SER A 373 -1.41 -0.37 -30.66
N ARG A 374 -1.52 0.51 -31.64
CA ARG A 374 -2.75 1.26 -31.93
C ARG A 374 -3.89 0.32 -32.34
N LEU A 375 -3.62 -0.72 -33.10
CA LEU A 375 -4.63 -1.72 -33.51
C LEU A 375 -5.28 -2.37 -32.27
N PHE A 376 -4.50 -2.83 -31.30
CA PHE A 376 -5.04 -3.40 -30.04
C PHE A 376 -5.86 -2.38 -29.26
N PHE A 377 -5.44 -1.12 -29.18
CA PHE A 377 -6.24 -0.08 -28.53
C PHE A 377 -7.58 0.16 -29.25
N LEU A 378 -7.58 0.24 -30.56
CA LEU A 378 -8.80 0.43 -31.36
C LEU A 378 -9.77 -0.76 -31.24
N ARG A 379 -9.25 -1.98 -31.11
CA ARG A 379 -10.06 -3.17 -30.80
C ARG A 379 -10.70 -3.04 -29.42
N HIS A 380 -9.91 -2.70 -28.38
CA HIS A 380 -10.42 -2.42 -27.04
C HIS A 380 -11.50 -1.35 -27.08
N LYS A 381 -11.23 -0.23 -27.73
CA LYS A 381 -12.22 0.85 -27.89
C LYS A 381 -13.54 0.33 -28.49
N ARG A 382 -13.46 -0.39 -29.60
CA ARG A 382 -14.65 -0.86 -30.33
C ARG A 382 -15.53 -1.78 -29.47
N HIS A 383 -14.93 -2.68 -28.71
CA HIS A 383 -15.65 -3.76 -28.03
C HIS A 383 -15.89 -3.51 -26.54
N CYS A 384 -15.03 -2.73 -25.87
CA CYS A 384 -15.08 -2.53 -24.42
C CYS A 384 -15.34 -1.08 -24.00
N ALA A 385 -14.99 -0.09 -24.86
CA ALA A 385 -15.01 1.32 -24.48
C ALA A 385 -15.33 2.26 -25.66
N PRO A 386 -16.51 2.16 -26.31
CA PRO A 386 -16.84 2.89 -27.54
C PRO A 386 -16.81 4.42 -27.38
N SER A 387 -17.01 4.94 -26.18
CA SER A 387 -16.99 6.38 -25.88
C SER A 387 -15.57 6.96 -25.72
N VAL A 388 -14.55 6.12 -25.63
CA VAL A 388 -13.16 6.60 -25.50
C VAL A 388 -12.68 7.17 -26.84
N PRO A 389 -12.01 8.31 -26.87
CA PRO A 389 -11.48 8.88 -28.11
C PRO A 389 -10.39 8.00 -28.74
N ASP A 390 -10.20 8.11 -30.03
CA ASP A 390 -9.12 7.43 -30.71
C ASP A 390 -7.77 7.90 -30.15
N PRO A 391 -6.84 6.99 -29.91
CA PRO A 391 -5.48 7.38 -29.57
C PRO A 391 -4.83 7.98 -30.82
N GLY A 392 -3.98 8.95 -30.64
CA GLY A 392 -3.12 9.42 -31.74
C GLY A 392 -2.16 8.33 -32.22
N GLY A 393 -1.35 8.67 -33.22
CA GLY A 393 -0.38 7.77 -33.85
C GLY A 393 1.01 7.79 -33.21
N THR A 394 1.16 8.23 -31.95
CA THR A 394 2.46 8.28 -31.28
C THR A 394 2.45 7.46 -29.99
N PRO A 395 3.61 6.94 -29.53
CA PRO A 395 3.74 6.23 -28.26
C PRO A 395 3.13 6.98 -27.08
N LEU A 396 3.44 8.27 -26.96
CA LEU A 396 2.92 9.15 -25.93
C LEU A 396 1.37 9.15 -25.88
N LEU A 397 0.74 9.36 -27.03
CA LEU A 397 -0.72 9.48 -27.11
C LEU A 397 -1.42 8.16 -26.82
N ILE A 398 -0.82 7.02 -27.20
CA ILE A 398 -1.32 5.69 -26.87
C ILE A 398 -1.20 5.45 -25.35
N CYS A 399 -0.07 5.77 -24.73
CA CYS A 399 0.10 5.65 -23.28
C CYS A 399 -0.90 6.53 -22.51
N LEU A 400 -1.12 7.77 -22.94
CA LEU A 400 -2.10 8.67 -22.32
C LEU A 400 -3.54 8.16 -22.49
N ALA A 401 -3.86 7.55 -23.62
CA ALA A 401 -5.18 6.97 -23.87
C ALA A 401 -5.43 5.76 -22.94
N TRP A 402 -4.45 4.85 -22.83
CA TRP A 402 -4.52 3.74 -21.88
C TRP A 402 -4.55 4.21 -20.42
N ALA A 403 -3.79 5.24 -20.06
CA ALA A 403 -3.83 5.78 -18.70
C ALA A 403 -5.24 6.25 -18.30
N ARG A 404 -5.93 6.96 -19.19
CA ARG A 404 -7.31 7.41 -18.97
C ARG A 404 -8.29 6.24 -18.88
N GLU A 405 -8.14 5.26 -19.74
CA GLU A 405 -9.01 4.08 -19.76
C GLU A 405 -8.82 3.23 -18.50
N LEU A 406 -7.59 2.95 -18.09
CA LEU A 406 -7.30 2.21 -16.86
C LEU A 406 -7.78 2.96 -15.61
N GLN A 407 -7.73 4.31 -15.61
CA GLN A 407 -8.32 5.12 -14.55
C GLN A 407 -9.86 4.95 -14.50
N ARG A 408 -10.52 4.94 -15.66
CA ARG A 408 -11.96 4.70 -15.76
C ARG A 408 -12.35 3.32 -15.24
N LEU A 409 -11.52 2.30 -15.50
CA LEU A 409 -11.70 0.92 -15.03
C LEU A 409 -11.30 0.71 -13.55
N GLY A 410 -10.85 1.76 -12.83
CA GLY A 410 -10.39 1.65 -11.45
C GLY A 410 -9.01 0.98 -11.29
N GLN A 411 -8.29 0.72 -12.38
CA GLN A 411 -6.95 0.15 -12.40
C GLN A 411 -5.89 1.27 -12.30
N VAL A 412 -5.96 2.06 -11.22
CA VAL A 412 -5.12 3.26 -11.08
C VAL A 412 -3.70 2.92 -10.67
N PHE A 413 -3.55 2.05 -9.68
CA PHE A 413 -2.26 1.66 -9.09
C PHE A 413 -2.12 0.15 -8.96
N ARG A 414 -0.88 -0.33 -8.91
CA ARG A 414 -0.49 -1.65 -8.36
C ARG A 414 0.30 -1.45 -7.07
N PRO A 415 -0.35 -1.28 -5.89
CA PRO A 415 0.36 -1.03 -4.64
C PRO A 415 1.36 -2.14 -4.33
N GLY A 416 2.58 -1.73 -3.92
CA GLY A 416 3.68 -2.63 -3.60
C GLY A 416 4.42 -3.24 -4.80
N PHE A 417 3.94 -3.03 -6.03
CA PHE A 417 4.67 -3.40 -7.23
C PHE A 417 5.59 -2.26 -7.67
N VAL A 418 6.88 -2.54 -7.81
CA VAL A 418 7.88 -1.58 -8.27
C VAL A 418 7.99 -1.67 -9.80
N PHE A 419 7.30 -0.76 -10.49
CA PHE A 419 7.30 -0.72 -11.94
C PHE A 419 8.64 -0.20 -12.49
N ASN A 420 9.18 -0.92 -13.47
CA ASN A 420 10.34 -0.50 -14.24
C ASN A 420 9.97 -0.50 -15.73
N PRO A 421 9.92 0.67 -16.40
CA PRO A 421 9.46 0.78 -17.78
C PRO A 421 10.32 0.01 -18.80
N LYS A 422 11.57 -0.34 -18.43
CA LYS A 422 12.48 -1.14 -19.28
C LYS A 422 12.31 -2.65 -19.13
N LYS A 423 11.60 -3.10 -18.09
CA LYS A 423 11.46 -4.53 -17.77
C LYS A 423 10.02 -5.03 -17.77
N HIS A 424 9.08 -4.15 -17.44
CA HIS A 424 7.70 -4.53 -17.20
C HIS A 424 6.76 -3.92 -18.25
N LEU A 425 5.79 -4.67 -18.69
CA LEU A 425 4.68 -4.10 -19.45
C LEU A 425 3.66 -3.47 -18.49
N VAL A 426 3.11 -2.37 -18.93
CA VAL A 426 2.13 -1.58 -18.17
C VAL A 426 0.87 -2.37 -17.82
N ALA A 427 0.36 -2.21 -16.62
CA ALA A 427 -0.89 -2.82 -16.15
C ALA A 427 -1.73 -1.87 -15.27
N SER A 428 -1.32 -0.61 -15.11
CA SER A 428 -2.07 0.40 -14.37
C SER A 428 -1.95 1.78 -15.01
N SER A 429 -2.87 2.67 -14.63
CA SER A 429 -2.87 4.06 -15.13
C SER A 429 -1.54 4.77 -14.82
N LEU A 430 -1.05 4.65 -13.57
CA LEU A 430 0.23 5.25 -13.18
C LEU A 430 1.38 4.73 -14.04
N GLU A 431 1.43 3.43 -14.29
CA GLU A 431 2.50 2.83 -15.09
C GLU A 431 2.46 3.32 -16.55
N CYS A 432 1.26 3.54 -17.12
CA CYS A 432 1.12 4.19 -18.43
C CYS A 432 1.70 5.60 -18.43
N LEU A 433 1.45 6.38 -17.36
CA LEU A 433 1.99 7.74 -17.26
C LEU A 433 3.51 7.75 -17.05
N VAL A 434 4.04 6.80 -16.26
CA VAL A 434 5.50 6.61 -16.15
C VAL A 434 6.09 6.25 -17.50
N GLN A 435 5.49 5.33 -18.26
CA GLN A 435 5.93 5.00 -19.61
C GLN A 435 5.81 6.21 -20.56
N ALA A 436 4.74 7.00 -20.45
CA ALA A 436 4.57 8.24 -21.21
C ALA A 436 5.66 9.27 -20.93
N SER A 437 6.11 9.38 -19.66
CA SER A 437 7.20 10.28 -19.29
C SER A 437 8.56 9.87 -19.87
N GLU A 438 8.79 8.57 -20.14
CA GLU A 438 9.99 8.12 -20.86
C GLU A 438 9.96 8.55 -22.33
N HIS A 439 8.78 8.55 -22.95
CA HIS A 439 8.63 9.00 -24.35
C HIS A 439 8.62 10.52 -24.52
N ALA A 440 8.20 11.25 -23.50
CA ALA A 440 8.09 12.71 -23.54
C ALA A 440 8.37 13.32 -22.16
N PRO A 441 9.65 13.35 -21.72
CA PRO A 441 10.02 13.76 -20.36
C PRO A 441 9.75 15.23 -20.04
N GLU A 442 9.48 16.03 -21.06
CA GLU A 442 9.17 17.46 -20.90
C GLU A 442 7.69 17.80 -21.09
N ASN A 443 6.82 16.82 -21.26
CA ASN A 443 5.40 17.07 -21.52
C ASN A 443 4.65 17.37 -20.21
N PRO A 444 4.12 18.60 -19.98
CA PRO A 444 3.45 18.96 -18.74
C PRO A 444 2.13 18.21 -18.51
N ASP A 445 1.46 17.75 -19.57
CA ASP A 445 0.18 17.04 -19.45
C ASP A 445 0.36 15.67 -18.80
N VAL A 446 1.51 15.01 -19.01
CA VAL A 446 1.85 13.75 -18.34
C VAL A 446 1.97 13.99 -16.83
N TYR A 447 2.74 15.00 -16.41
CA TYR A 447 2.94 15.32 -14.99
C TYR A 447 1.66 15.82 -14.32
N ARG A 448 0.82 16.57 -15.05
CA ARG A 448 -0.49 17.02 -14.55
C ARG A 448 -1.41 15.82 -14.31
N ALA A 449 -1.45 14.87 -15.24
CA ALA A 449 -2.20 13.62 -15.06
C ALA A 449 -1.64 12.79 -13.88
N MET A 450 -0.31 12.67 -13.75
CA MET A 450 0.33 11.98 -12.62
C MET A 450 -0.04 12.65 -11.29
N ALA A 451 0.15 13.97 -11.16
CA ALA A 451 -0.17 14.70 -9.93
C ALA A 451 -1.64 14.50 -9.51
N GLY A 452 -2.56 14.49 -10.49
CA GLY A 452 -3.99 14.30 -10.25
C GLY A 452 -4.36 12.91 -9.70
N ILE A 453 -3.78 11.84 -10.26
CA ILE A 453 -4.07 10.48 -9.75
C ILE A 453 -3.36 10.20 -8.43
N LEU A 454 -2.13 10.70 -8.25
CA LEU A 454 -1.31 10.48 -7.06
C LEU A 454 -1.84 11.23 -5.82
N ALA A 455 -2.70 12.24 -6.00
CA ALA A 455 -3.35 12.94 -4.90
C ALA A 455 -4.26 12.06 -4.03
N ARG A 456 -4.63 10.87 -4.52
CA ARG A 456 -5.61 9.98 -3.88
C ARG A 456 -5.02 9.07 -2.81
N ASP A 457 -3.68 8.93 -2.75
CA ASP A 457 -3.02 8.00 -1.85
C ASP A 457 -1.65 8.53 -1.41
N SER A 458 -1.46 8.69 -0.09
CA SER A 458 -0.23 9.21 0.52
C SER A 458 1.01 8.34 0.29
N GLY A 459 0.83 7.07 -0.03
CA GLY A 459 1.94 6.18 -0.38
C GLY A 459 2.76 6.63 -1.58
N TRP A 460 2.21 7.55 -2.38
CA TRP A 460 2.82 8.11 -3.58
C TRP A 460 3.25 9.58 -3.45
N ASP A 461 3.22 10.16 -2.24
CA ASP A 461 3.50 11.59 -2.02
C ASP A 461 4.85 12.02 -2.60
N ALA A 462 5.90 11.23 -2.48
CA ALA A 462 7.21 11.56 -3.06
C ALA A 462 7.18 11.70 -4.60
N LEU A 463 6.48 10.81 -5.29
CA LEU A 463 6.32 10.89 -6.75
C LEU A 463 5.41 12.05 -7.14
N ARG A 464 4.35 12.29 -6.37
CA ARG A 464 3.45 13.43 -6.55
C ARG A 464 4.19 14.76 -6.44
N LEU A 465 4.99 14.93 -5.38
CA LEU A 465 5.79 16.15 -5.18
C LEU A 465 6.74 16.40 -6.34
N ARG A 466 7.40 15.36 -6.87
CA ARG A 466 8.26 15.51 -8.07
C ARG A 466 7.47 16.02 -9.27
N ALA A 467 6.29 15.46 -9.53
CA ALA A 467 5.45 15.90 -10.65
C ALA A 467 4.97 17.34 -10.46
N MET A 468 4.53 17.70 -9.25
CA MET A 468 4.04 19.05 -8.94
C MET A 468 5.16 20.10 -8.96
N SER A 469 6.36 19.80 -8.45
CA SER A 469 7.51 20.70 -8.51
C SER A 469 7.91 20.98 -9.96
N TYR A 470 7.89 19.94 -10.83
CA TYR A 470 8.14 20.14 -12.25
C TYR A 470 7.14 21.11 -12.90
N LEU A 471 5.86 20.97 -12.57
CA LEU A 471 4.79 21.85 -13.10
C LEU A 471 4.90 23.27 -12.54
N SER A 472 5.14 23.44 -11.23
CA SER A 472 5.26 24.75 -10.56
C SER A 472 6.41 25.59 -11.16
N LEU A 473 7.55 24.98 -11.51
CA LEU A 473 8.65 25.66 -12.17
C LEU A 473 8.30 26.18 -13.57
N ARG A 474 7.37 25.57 -14.27
CA ARG A 474 6.91 25.96 -15.61
C ARG A 474 5.72 26.92 -15.59
N GLU A 475 4.86 26.80 -14.58
CA GLU A 475 3.64 27.57 -14.42
C GLU A 475 3.75 28.53 -13.21
N ARG A 476 4.78 29.37 -13.19
CA ARG A 476 5.12 30.22 -12.04
C ARG A 476 4.01 31.16 -11.60
N GLU A 477 3.16 31.60 -12.52
CA GLU A 477 2.01 32.46 -12.23
C GLU A 477 0.77 31.68 -11.73
N ASN A 478 0.82 30.35 -11.72
CA ASN A 478 -0.26 29.49 -11.24
C ASN A 478 -0.16 29.27 -9.73
N TRP A 479 -0.52 30.30 -8.95
CA TRP A 479 -0.49 30.24 -7.50
C TRP A 479 -1.28 29.07 -6.90
N LYS A 480 -2.33 28.59 -7.60
CA LYS A 480 -3.15 27.46 -7.13
C LYS A 480 -2.34 26.17 -7.12
N LEU A 481 -1.53 25.95 -8.14
CA LEU A 481 -0.64 24.81 -8.23
C LEU A 481 0.47 24.87 -7.17
N THR A 482 1.08 26.04 -6.98
CA THR A 482 2.10 26.27 -5.95
C THR A 482 1.51 26.11 -4.53
N GLN A 483 0.28 26.55 -4.31
CA GLN A 483 -0.44 26.31 -3.04
C GLN A 483 -0.66 24.79 -2.80
N GLU A 484 -1.07 24.05 -3.82
CA GLU A 484 -1.23 22.59 -3.71
C GLU A 484 0.10 21.89 -3.44
N LEU A 485 1.19 22.35 -4.07
CA LEU A 485 2.55 21.85 -3.81
C LEU A 485 2.93 22.07 -2.36
N GLY A 486 2.78 23.30 -1.84
CA GLY A 486 3.09 23.61 -0.45
C GLY A 486 2.28 22.80 0.56
N ALA A 487 0.98 22.61 0.31
CA ALA A 487 0.14 21.75 1.14
C ALA A 487 0.56 20.26 1.06
N ALA A 488 1.00 19.79 -0.11
CA ALA A 488 1.50 18.42 -0.29
C ALA A 488 2.85 18.22 0.41
N ASP A 489 3.75 19.21 0.38
CA ASP A 489 5.00 19.21 1.13
C ASP A 489 4.75 19.11 2.64
N CYS A 490 3.80 19.89 3.18
CA CYS A 490 3.41 19.82 4.59
C CYS A 490 2.89 18.41 4.96
N ARG A 491 2.11 17.76 4.08
CA ARG A 491 1.65 16.38 4.31
C ARG A 491 2.78 15.37 4.30
N ALA A 492 3.77 15.57 3.44
CA ALA A 492 4.95 14.71 3.32
C ALA A 492 6.06 15.05 4.34
N PHE A 493 5.75 15.81 5.38
CA PHE A 493 6.67 16.23 6.45
C PHE A 493 7.79 17.19 6.03
N ARG A 494 7.73 17.77 4.85
CA ARG A 494 8.63 18.84 4.39
C ARG A 494 8.05 20.21 4.73
N VAL A 495 7.72 20.40 6.02
CA VAL A 495 6.87 21.52 6.48
C VAL A 495 7.49 22.87 6.19
N ARG A 496 8.82 23.04 6.39
CA ARG A 496 9.49 24.31 6.08
C ARG A 496 9.36 24.67 4.60
N GLN A 497 9.68 23.72 3.73
CA GLN A 497 9.56 23.91 2.29
C GLN A 497 8.11 24.17 1.90
N GLY A 498 7.17 23.43 2.47
CA GLY A 498 5.74 23.65 2.24
C GLY A 498 5.29 25.07 2.60
N LEU A 499 5.77 25.62 3.72
CA LEU A 499 5.47 27.00 4.12
C LEU A 499 6.10 28.02 3.15
N GLU A 500 7.33 27.79 2.68
CA GLU A 500 7.97 28.64 1.67
C GLU A 500 7.18 28.67 0.37
N GLU A 501 6.73 27.51 -0.13
CA GLU A 501 5.87 27.42 -1.33
C GLU A 501 4.51 28.11 -1.11
N LEU A 502 3.93 28.00 0.09
CA LEU A 502 2.68 28.69 0.44
C LEU A 502 2.85 30.21 0.49
N LEU A 503 3.99 30.72 0.97
CA LEU A 503 4.31 32.16 0.93
C LEU A 503 4.42 32.64 -0.51
N VAL A 504 5.15 31.93 -1.38
CA VAL A 504 5.26 32.26 -2.80
C VAL A 504 3.89 32.26 -3.47
N ALA A 505 3.05 31.26 -3.20
CA ALA A 505 1.71 31.16 -3.76
C ALA A 505 0.80 32.31 -3.29
N ARG A 506 0.92 32.70 -2.02
CA ARG A 506 0.15 33.83 -1.45
C ARG A 506 0.58 35.16 -2.08
N ASP A 507 1.87 35.39 -2.24
CA ASP A 507 2.39 36.63 -2.82
C ASP A 507 2.02 36.75 -4.31
N GLU A 508 1.97 35.62 -5.04
CA GLU A 508 1.45 35.60 -6.40
C GLU A 508 -0.06 35.85 -6.46
N ALA A 509 -0.83 35.23 -5.56
CA ALA A 509 -2.27 35.49 -5.44
C ALA A 509 -2.56 36.96 -5.10
N LEU A 510 -1.72 37.58 -4.26
CA LEU A 510 -1.82 39.01 -3.91
C LEU A 510 -1.56 39.89 -5.15
N ARG A 511 -0.51 39.58 -5.93
CA ARG A 511 -0.20 40.28 -7.20
C ARG A 511 -1.35 40.23 -8.21
N GLN A 512 -2.08 39.11 -8.20
CA GLN A 512 -3.25 38.89 -9.09
C GLN A 512 -4.56 39.42 -8.50
N GLY A 513 -4.55 40.02 -7.27
CA GLY A 513 -5.78 40.48 -6.59
C GLY A 513 -6.66 39.34 -6.06
N GLU A 514 -6.12 38.10 -5.95
CA GLU A 514 -6.85 36.90 -5.53
C GLU A 514 -6.51 36.46 -4.08
N GLU A 515 -5.87 37.28 -3.22
CA GLU A 515 -5.42 36.87 -1.89
C GLU A 515 -6.54 36.29 -1.02
N ALA A 516 -7.73 36.88 -1.05
CA ALA A 516 -8.88 36.35 -0.30
C ALA A 516 -9.31 34.96 -0.78
N ARG A 517 -9.08 34.63 -2.07
CA ARG A 517 -9.35 33.32 -2.64
C ARG A 517 -8.28 32.31 -2.23
N PHE A 518 -7.02 32.76 -2.12
CA PHE A 518 -5.93 31.93 -1.60
C PHE A 518 -6.25 31.43 -0.18
N TRP A 519 -6.62 32.33 0.74
CA TRP A 519 -6.93 31.96 2.12
C TRP A 519 -8.12 31.02 2.23
N ARG A 520 -9.23 31.31 1.54
CA ARG A 520 -10.39 30.42 1.52
C ARG A 520 -10.07 29.03 1.00
N ARG A 521 -9.21 28.93 -0.05
CA ARG A 521 -8.80 27.65 -0.61
C ARG A 521 -7.88 26.90 0.36
N LEU A 522 -6.95 27.57 1.00
CA LEU A 522 -6.07 26.95 1.99
C LEU A 522 -6.87 26.40 3.16
N GLU A 523 -7.76 27.20 3.74
CA GLU A 523 -8.63 26.80 4.86
C GLU A 523 -9.53 25.60 4.49
N ALA A 524 -10.01 25.53 3.27
CA ALA A 524 -10.81 24.40 2.79
C ALA A 524 -10.00 23.09 2.68
N HIS A 525 -8.69 23.17 2.46
CA HIS A 525 -7.80 22.00 2.34
C HIS A 525 -7.07 21.66 3.64
N ASP A 526 -6.95 22.61 4.56
CA ASP A 526 -6.32 22.47 5.88
C ASP A 526 -7.35 22.08 6.93
N GLY A 527 -7.74 20.81 6.96
CA GLY A 527 -8.80 20.33 7.85
C GLY A 527 -8.49 20.49 9.35
N SER A 528 -7.22 20.67 9.72
CA SER A 528 -6.79 20.93 11.11
C SER A 528 -6.65 22.42 11.44
N GLY A 529 -6.54 23.28 10.42
CA GLY A 529 -6.19 24.69 10.54
C GLY A 529 -4.72 24.95 10.90
N LYS A 530 -3.90 23.90 11.08
CA LYS A 530 -2.54 24.04 11.61
C LYS A 530 -1.55 24.57 10.59
N ILE A 531 -1.70 24.21 9.32
CA ILE A 531 -0.88 24.77 8.23
C ILE A 531 -1.17 26.27 8.13
N THR A 532 -2.44 26.66 8.17
CA THR A 532 -2.90 28.05 8.13
C THR A 532 -2.35 28.86 9.32
N ASP A 533 -2.41 28.30 10.54
CA ASP A 533 -1.87 28.94 11.75
C ASP A 533 -0.35 29.16 11.63
N MET A 534 0.39 28.16 11.16
CA MET A 534 1.85 28.26 10.95
C MET A 534 2.19 29.30 9.89
N LEU A 535 1.45 29.34 8.78
CA LEU A 535 1.68 30.32 7.71
C LEU A 535 1.39 31.75 8.20
N LYS A 536 0.28 31.98 8.93
CA LYS A 536 -0.04 33.28 9.54
C LYS A 536 1.05 33.71 10.53
N SER A 537 1.57 32.80 11.33
CA SER A 537 2.67 33.05 12.27
C SER A 537 3.98 33.42 11.54
N ALA A 538 4.31 32.72 10.45
CA ALA A 538 5.49 33.03 9.64
C ALA A 538 5.41 34.44 9.02
N LEU A 539 4.22 34.85 8.54
CA LEU A 539 3.99 36.19 8.00
C LEU A 539 4.14 37.27 9.07
N ALA A 540 3.60 37.04 10.27
CA ALA A 540 3.72 38.00 11.37
C ALA A 540 5.18 38.25 11.78
N LEU A 541 6.00 37.17 11.80
CA LEU A 541 7.44 37.26 12.07
C LEU A 541 8.18 38.05 10.97
N ALA A 542 7.83 37.82 9.70
CA ALA A 542 8.44 38.51 8.57
C ALA A 542 8.13 40.03 8.55
N THR A 543 6.95 40.45 9.04
CA THR A 543 6.55 41.89 9.15
C THR A 543 7.20 42.60 10.32
N HIS A 544 7.77 41.89 11.30
CA HIS A 544 8.45 42.44 12.47
C HIS A 544 9.98 42.28 12.40
N ALA A 545 10.52 41.72 11.32
CA ALA A 545 11.97 41.72 11.09
C ALA A 545 12.41 43.15 10.66
N PRO A 546 13.45 43.76 11.32
CA PRO A 546 13.86 45.13 11.07
C PRO A 546 14.45 45.35 9.67
#